data_cf784f9ccadf4f9aedd98de36d2c913f
#
_entry.id   cf784f9ccadf4f9aedd98de36d2c913f
#
_cell.length_a   1.000
_cell.length_b   1.000
_cell.length_c   1.000
_cell.angle_alpha   90.00
_cell.angle_beta   90.00
_cell.angle_gamma   90.00
#
_symmetry.space_group_name_H-M   'P 1'
#
loop_
_entity.id
_entity.type
_entity.pdbx_description
1 polymer ?
#
loop_
_entity_poly.entity_id
_entity_poly.type
_entity_poly.pdbx_seq_one_letter_code
_entity_poly.pdbx_strand_id
1 'polypeptide(L)'
;DDQTGLASGGNKTRKLEYLLAQALAEGADTLLTVGAPQSNHCRQTAAAAAKTGLRCVLVLGGNAPRLEGGNLLLDRLLGAEILWAGEQDRLALLAEAAQAQAAAGHRPHIIPYGGSSPVGAAGYAVACQELLAQAAAAGWRVDHMAVASSSGGTQAGLAVGAWAAGFAGQIHGISIDRRADDYQPALAELATQTAGLLGAPHTFRPEEMIVHDAYLGGGYGVLGEAER
;
A
#
# COMPACT_ATOMS: atom_id res chain seq x y z
N ASP A 1 5.79 -5.34 11.03
CA ASP A 1 5.61 -5.86 9.65
C ASP A 1 6.91 -6.11 8.87
N ASP A 2 8.06 -5.77 9.43
CA ASP A 2 9.35 -6.09 8.82
C ASP A 2 9.61 -7.61 8.77
N GLN A 3 8.90 -8.39 9.59
CA GLN A 3 9.01 -9.85 9.69
C GLN A 3 7.98 -10.61 8.82
N THR A 4 7.27 -9.94 7.91
CA THR A 4 6.23 -10.59 7.08
C THR A 4 6.76 -11.54 6.00
N GLY A 5 8.07 -11.60 5.80
CA GLY A 5 8.76 -12.66 5.03
C GLY A 5 8.66 -12.60 3.51
N LEU A 6 7.76 -11.83 2.91
CA LEU A 6 7.63 -11.72 1.46
C LEU A 6 8.65 -10.71 0.90
N ALA A 7 9.66 -11.19 0.18
CA ALA A 7 10.70 -10.39 -0.47
C ALA A 7 11.23 -9.26 0.45
N SER A 8 11.87 -9.64 1.54
CA SER A 8 12.42 -8.76 2.58
C SER A 8 11.39 -8.04 3.46
N GLY A 9 10.14 -8.49 3.45
CA GLY A 9 9.08 -7.97 4.32
C GLY A 9 8.59 -6.56 3.99
N GLY A 10 7.77 -6.03 4.86
CA GLY A 10 7.21 -4.68 4.81
C GLY A 10 5.68 -4.65 4.83
N ASN A 11 5.15 -3.47 5.04
CA ASN A 11 3.72 -3.23 5.27
C ASN A 11 2.79 -3.60 4.09
N LYS A 12 3.30 -3.74 2.88
CA LYS A 12 2.46 -4.04 1.71
C LYS A 12 1.99 -5.49 1.68
N THR A 13 2.72 -6.41 2.33
CA THR A 13 2.35 -7.83 2.40
C THR A 13 0.94 -8.03 2.95
N ARG A 14 0.58 -7.33 4.04
CA ARG A 14 -0.77 -7.43 4.64
C ARG A 14 -1.88 -6.95 3.72
N LYS A 15 -1.62 -5.92 2.92
CA LYS A 15 -2.58 -5.45 1.92
C LYS A 15 -2.70 -6.42 0.74
N LEU A 16 -1.55 -6.93 0.29
CA LEU A 16 -1.47 -7.84 -0.84
C LEU A 16 -2.12 -9.18 -0.56
N GLU A 17 -2.16 -9.63 0.69
CA GLU A 17 -2.89 -10.84 1.08
C GLU A 17 -4.34 -10.79 0.59
N TYR A 18 -5.05 -9.70 0.85
CA TYR A 18 -6.44 -9.53 0.45
C TYR A 18 -6.60 -9.19 -1.04
N LEU A 19 -5.74 -8.32 -1.56
CA LEU A 19 -5.78 -7.91 -2.96
C LEU A 19 -5.44 -9.08 -3.90
N LEU A 20 -4.49 -9.92 -3.51
CA LEU A 20 -4.14 -11.12 -4.26
C LEU A 20 -5.27 -12.16 -4.22
N ALA A 21 -5.89 -12.35 -3.04
CA ALA A 21 -7.05 -13.23 -2.91
C ALA A 21 -8.20 -12.77 -3.82
N GLN A 22 -8.46 -11.47 -3.90
CA GLN A 22 -9.43 -10.89 -4.83
C GLN A 22 -9.05 -11.19 -6.29
N ALA A 23 -7.81 -10.88 -6.68
CA ALA A 23 -7.35 -11.13 -8.05
C ALA A 23 -7.49 -12.61 -8.46
N LEU A 24 -7.12 -13.52 -7.57
CA LEU A 24 -7.25 -14.96 -7.81
C LEU A 24 -8.72 -15.41 -7.91
N ALA A 25 -9.60 -14.87 -7.07
CA ALA A 25 -11.03 -15.17 -7.12
C ALA A 25 -11.69 -14.67 -8.43
N GLU A 26 -11.19 -13.56 -8.98
CA GLU A 26 -11.59 -13.04 -10.30
C GLU A 26 -10.94 -13.80 -11.46
N GLY A 27 -10.07 -14.75 -11.17
CA GLY A 27 -9.39 -15.58 -12.17
C GLY A 27 -8.26 -14.85 -12.90
N ALA A 28 -7.66 -13.82 -12.31
CA ALA A 28 -6.53 -13.10 -12.89
C ALA A 28 -5.32 -14.01 -13.09
N ASP A 29 -4.58 -13.78 -14.16
CA ASP A 29 -3.28 -14.42 -14.45
C ASP A 29 -2.13 -13.40 -14.48
N THR A 30 -2.44 -12.12 -14.45
CA THR A 30 -1.48 -11.02 -14.56
C THR A 30 -1.82 -9.92 -13.56
N LEU A 31 -0.88 -9.57 -12.69
CA LEU A 31 -0.99 -8.42 -11.78
C LEU A 31 -0.29 -7.22 -12.39
N LEU A 32 -0.94 -6.06 -12.33
CA LEU A 32 -0.32 -4.80 -12.73
C LEU A 32 -0.37 -3.80 -11.56
N THR A 33 0.66 -3.00 -11.41
CA THR A 33 0.65 -1.87 -10.47
C THR A 33 1.60 -0.76 -10.89
N VAL A 34 1.57 0.34 -10.16
CA VAL A 34 2.34 1.54 -10.43
C VAL A 34 3.12 1.99 -9.19
N GLY A 35 4.32 2.55 -9.41
CA GLY A 35 5.12 3.09 -8.32
C GLY A 35 6.34 3.90 -8.75
N ALA A 36 7.14 4.29 -7.77
CA ALA A 36 8.49 4.83 -7.99
C ALA A 36 9.49 3.67 -8.26
N PRO A 37 10.67 3.94 -8.81
CA PRO A 37 11.67 2.90 -9.10
C PRO A 37 12.10 2.06 -7.89
N GLN A 38 12.07 2.65 -6.69
CA GLN A 38 12.41 1.96 -5.43
C GLN A 38 11.18 1.64 -4.57
N SER A 39 10.01 1.48 -5.20
CA SER A 39 8.76 1.22 -4.49
C SER A 39 8.76 -0.13 -3.77
N ASN A 40 8.56 -0.12 -2.45
CA ASN A 40 8.30 -1.33 -1.68
C ASN A 40 7.00 -2.03 -2.10
N HIS A 41 6.03 -1.26 -2.59
CA HIS A 41 4.78 -1.81 -3.10
C HIS A 41 5.00 -2.62 -4.38
N CYS A 42 5.72 -2.07 -5.36
CA CYS A 42 6.04 -2.77 -6.61
C CYS A 42 6.79 -4.06 -6.33
N ARG A 43 7.86 -4.02 -5.52
CA ARG A 43 8.64 -5.19 -5.13
C ARG A 43 7.76 -6.28 -4.50
N GLN A 44 6.92 -5.93 -3.55
CA GLN A 44 6.08 -6.93 -2.88
C GLN A 44 4.96 -7.44 -3.79
N THR A 45 4.45 -6.63 -4.72
CA THR A 45 3.50 -7.09 -5.76
C THR A 45 4.18 -8.08 -6.71
N ALA A 46 5.41 -7.79 -7.16
CA ALA A 46 6.19 -8.74 -7.96
C ALA A 46 6.44 -10.06 -7.22
N ALA A 47 6.78 -9.98 -5.93
CA ALA A 47 6.98 -11.17 -5.10
C ALA A 47 5.69 -11.98 -4.90
N ALA A 48 4.56 -11.32 -4.70
CA ALA A 48 3.26 -11.97 -4.59
C ALA A 48 2.88 -12.69 -5.89
N ALA A 49 3.08 -12.05 -7.03
CA ALA A 49 2.87 -12.64 -8.34
C ALA A 49 3.78 -13.87 -8.56
N ALA A 50 5.08 -13.73 -8.33
CA ALA A 50 6.03 -14.83 -8.48
C ALA A 50 5.68 -16.03 -7.58
N LYS A 51 5.29 -15.77 -6.32
CA LYS A 51 4.90 -16.81 -5.36
C LYS A 51 3.65 -17.59 -5.80
N THR A 52 2.74 -16.95 -6.53
CA THR A 52 1.47 -17.55 -6.96
C THR A 52 1.45 -17.96 -8.43
N GLY A 53 2.59 -17.83 -9.13
CA GLY A 53 2.70 -18.19 -10.54
C GLY A 53 2.00 -17.24 -11.49
N LEU A 54 1.68 -16.01 -11.05
CA LEU A 54 1.08 -14.98 -11.87
C LEU A 54 2.17 -14.16 -12.58
N ARG A 55 1.82 -13.59 -13.72
CA ARG A 55 2.63 -12.55 -14.37
C ARG A 55 2.56 -11.26 -13.56
N CYS A 56 3.59 -10.43 -13.69
CA CYS A 56 3.61 -9.11 -13.06
C CYS A 56 4.11 -8.06 -14.03
N VAL A 57 3.37 -6.97 -14.17
CA VAL A 57 3.77 -5.78 -14.93
C VAL A 57 3.83 -4.59 -13.98
N LEU A 58 4.97 -3.94 -13.90
CA LEU A 58 5.22 -2.76 -13.07
C LEU A 58 5.39 -1.52 -13.93
N VAL A 59 4.55 -0.52 -13.74
CA VAL A 59 4.70 0.79 -14.35
C VAL A 59 5.46 1.69 -13.38
N LEU A 60 6.71 2.02 -13.72
CA LEU A 60 7.57 2.82 -12.85
C LEU A 60 7.75 4.24 -13.41
N GLY A 61 7.73 5.22 -12.50
CA GLY A 61 7.94 6.62 -12.86
C GLY A 61 9.37 6.91 -13.27
N GLY A 62 9.54 7.91 -14.14
CA GLY A 62 10.84 8.32 -14.65
C GLY A 62 11.40 7.38 -15.71
N ASN A 63 12.73 7.42 -15.90
CA ASN A 63 13.44 6.64 -16.89
C ASN A 63 14.25 5.50 -16.25
N ALA A 64 14.60 4.50 -17.05
CA ALA A 64 15.46 3.41 -16.61
C ALA A 64 16.83 3.94 -16.14
N PRO A 65 17.28 3.61 -14.93
CA PRO A 65 18.59 4.01 -14.45
C PRO A 65 19.70 3.22 -15.18
N ARG A 66 20.93 3.78 -15.18
CA ARG A 66 22.09 3.09 -15.75
C ARG A 66 22.47 1.81 -14.97
N LEU A 67 22.26 1.82 -13.66
CA LEU A 67 22.53 0.69 -12.77
C LEU A 67 21.26 0.35 -12.00
N GLU A 68 20.86 -0.90 -12.06
CA GLU A 68 19.74 -1.42 -11.30
C GLU A 68 20.23 -1.93 -9.94
N GLY A 69 19.57 -1.51 -8.88
CA GLY A 69 19.88 -1.93 -7.50
C GLY A 69 18.68 -1.79 -6.60
N GLY A 70 18.79 -2.28 -5.36
CA GLY A 70 17.70 -2.21 -4.38
C GLY A 70 16.44 -2.92 -4.85
N ASN A 71 15.28 -2.28 -4.70
CA ASN A 71 14.00 -2.87 -5.08
C ASN A 71 13.88 -3.15 -6.57
N LEU A 72 14.44 -2.29 -7.42
CA LEU A 72 14.39 -2.49 -8.87
C LEU A 72 15.11 -3.78 -9.32
N LEU A 73 16.26 -4.10 -8.71
CA LEU A 73 16.94 -5.37 -8.95
C LEU A 73 16.07 -6.56 -8.51
N LEU A 74 15.41 -6.44 -7.36
CA LEU A 74 14.51 -7.48 -6.87
C LEU A 74 13.30 -7.67 -7.78
N ASP A 75 12.74 -6.59 -8.32
CA ASP A 75 11.63 -6.64 -9.28
C ASP A 75 12.01 -7.48 -10.51
N ARG A 76 13.23 -7.29 -11.04
CA ARG A 76 13.77 -8.08 -12.16
C ARG A 76 13.97 -9.54 -11.78
N LEU A 77 14.59 -9.80 -10.63
CA LEU A 77 14.84 -11.17 -10.16
C LEU A 77 13.55 -11.94 -9.89
N LEU A 78 12.48 -11.24 -9.51
CA LEU A 78 11.14 -11.79 -9.31
C LEU A 78 10.35 -11.96 -10.63
N GLY A 79 10.96 -11.64 -11.77
CA GLY A 79 10.38 -11.84 -13.09
C GLY A 79 9.35 -10.80 -13.53
N ALA A 80 9.32 -9.63 -12.89
CA ALA A 80 8.41 -8.57 -13.29
C ALA A 80 8.84 -7.92 -14.62
N GLU A 81 7.88 -7.73 -15.51
CA GLU A 81 8.00 -6.83 -16.65
C GLU A 81 7.95 -5.38 -16.17
N ILE A 82 8.90 -4.54 -16.58
CA ILE A 82 8.97 -3.14 -16.16
C ILE A 82 8.76 -2.22 -17.35
N LEU A 83 7.73 -1.38 -17.24
CA LEU A 83 7.43 -0.30 -18.15
C LEU A 83 7.81 1.04 -17.51
N TRP A 84 8.60 1.85 -18.21
CA TRP A 84 9.04 3.16 -17.74
C TRP A 84 8.13 4.26 -18.28
N ALA A 85 7.53 5.05 -17.40
CA ALA A 85 6.61 6.09 -17.80
C ALA A 85 7.29 7.31 -18.42
N GLY A 86 8.59 7.52 -18.14
CA GLY A 86 9.27 8.73 -18.60
C GLY A 86 8.55 9.97 -18.06
N GLU A 87 8.05 10.80 -18.97
CA GLU A 87 7.25 12.00 -18.71
C GLU A 87 5.72 11.73 -18.80
N GLN A 88 5.32 10.54 -19.23
CA GLN A 88 3.91 10.14 -19.36
C GLN A 88 3.28 9.97 -17.98
N ASP A 89 1.96 10.20 -17.88
CA ASP A 89 1.21 9.86 -16.69
C ASP A 89 1.22 8.35 -16.42
N ARG A 90 1.66 7.97 -15.24
CA ARG A 90 1.82 6.56 -14.84
C ARG A 90 0.49 5.80 -14.80
N LEU A 91 -0.61 6.46 -14.47
CA LEU A 91 -1.92 5.82 -14.41
C LEU A 91 -2.47 5.59 -15.81
N ALA A 92 -2.23 6.53 -16.74
CA ALA A 92 -2.57 6.34 -18.14
C ALA A 92 -1.79 5.15 -18.74
N LEU A 93 -0.47 5.10 -18.53
CA LEU A 93 0.35 3.98 -18.99
C LEU A 93 -0.06 2.64 -18.35
N LEU A 94 -0.45 2.65 -17.08
CA LEU A 94 -0.97 1.45 -16.40
C LEU A 94 -2.25 0.93 -17.06
N ALA A 95 -3.17 1.82 -17.41
CA ALA A 95 -4.40 1.45 -18.11
C ALA A 95 -4.12 0.91 -19.52
N GLU A 96 -3.21 1.54 -20.26
CA GLU A 96 -2.75 1.06 -21.58
C GLU A 96 -2.12 -0.34 -21.48
N ALA A 97 -1.25 -0.55 -20.48
CA ALA A 97 -0.62 -1.85 -20.23
C ALA A 97 -1.65 -2.94 -19.91
N ALA A 98 -2.66 -2.63 -19.10
CA ALA A 98 -3.73 -3.57 -18.77
C ALA A 98 -4.54 -3.93 -20.03
N GLN A 99 -4.87 -2.96 -20.87
CA GLN A 99 -5.54 -3.21 -22.14
C GLN A 99 -4.69 -4.08 -23.08
N ALA A 100 -3.38 -3.81 -23.17
CA ALA A 100 -2.47 -4.61 -23.98
C ALA A 100 -2.39 -6.06 -23.51
N GLN A 101 -2.34 -6.31 -22.19
CA GLN A 101 -2.37 -7.66 -21.62
C GLN A 101 -3.70 -8.36 -21.95
N ALA A 102 -4.83 -7.66 -21.81
CA ALA A 102 -6.14 -8.21 -22.19
C ALA A 102 -6.23 -8.55 -23.68
N ALA A 103 -5.74 -7.67 -24.57
CA ALA A 103 -5.68 -7.93 -26.00
C ALA A 103 -4.79 -9.12 -26.37
N ALA A 104 -3.75 -9.41 -25.55
CA ALA A 104 -2.90 -10.59 -25.69
C ALA A 104 -3.54 -11.88 -25.14
N GLY A 105 -4.78 -11.83 -24.64
CA GLY A 105 -5.52 -12.98 -24.10
C GLY A 105 -5.27 -13.27 -22.62
N HIS A 106 -4.61 -12.36 -21.91
CA HIS A 106 -4.43 -12.46 -20.46
C HIS A 106 -5.62 -11.86 -19.69
N ARG A 107 -5.69 -12.17 -18.41
CA ARG A 107 -6.68 -11.62 -17.47
C ARG A 107 -5.97 -10.71 -16.45
N PRO A 108 -5.76 -9.42 -16.83
CA PRO A 108 -5.07 -8.47 -15.99
C PRO A 108 -5.92 -8.04 -14.79
N HIS A 109 -5.30 -7.92 -13.61
CA HIS A 109 -5.87 -7.31 -12.43
C HIS A 109 -4.96 -6.17 -11.95
N ILE A 110 -5.52 -4.97 -11.84
CA ILE A 110 -4.79 -3.79 -11.39
C ILE A 110 -4.83 -3.73 -9.86
N ILE A 111 -3.66 -3.87 -9.24
CA ILE A 111 -3.46 -3.56 -7.83
C ILE A 111 -3.31 -2.05 -7.68
N PRO A 112 -4.14 -1.35 -6.89
CA PRO A 112 -4.07 0.10 -6.72
C PRO A 112 -2.72 0.57 -6.19
N TYR A 113 -2.38 1.84 -6.47
CA TYR A 113 -1.16 2.48 -5.96
C TYR A 113 -0.98 2.26 -4.45
N GLY A 114 0.16 1.70 -4.06
CA GLY A 114 0.46 1.38 -2.67
C GLY A 114 -0.45 0.31 -2.04
N GLY A 115 -1.26 -0.41 -2.84
CA GLY A 115 -2.27 -1.35 -2.36
C GLY A 115 -3.38 -0.67 -1.55
N SER A 116 -3.62 0.63 -1.78
CA SER A 116 -4.57 1.42 -0.99
C SER A 116 -5.94 1.47 -1.65
N SER A 117 -6.77 0.54 -1.27
CA SER A 117 -8.20 0.41 -1.55
C SER A 117 -8.89 -0.12 -0.29
N PRO A 118 -10.22 -0.14 -0.22
CA PRO A 118 -10.93 -0.76 0.89
C PRO A 118 -10.51 -2.20 1.16
N VAL A 119 -10.31 -3.01 0.11
CA VAL A 119 -9.84 -4.39 0.21
C VAL A 119 -8.43 -4.46 0.80
N GLY A 120 -7.48 -3.66 0.30
CA GLY A 120 -6.13 -3.64 0.83
C GLY A 120 -6.05 -3.09 2.26
N ALA A 121 -6.84 -2.06 2.58
CA ALA A 121 -6.91 -1.48 3.92
C ALA A 121 -7.50 -2.45 4.95
N ALA A 122 -8.40 -3.36 4.56
CA ALA A 122 -8.93 -4.42 5.42
C ALA A 122 -7.82 -5.27 6.05
N GLY A 123 -6.72 -5.52 5.33
CA GLY A 123 -5.53 -6.20 5.88
C GLY A 123 -4.93 -5.49 7.09
N TYR A 124 -5.02 -4.16 7.13
CA TYR A 124 -4.56 -3.37 8.27
C TYR A 124 -5.61 -3.21 9.38
N ALA A 125 -6.89 -3.37 9.09
CA ALA A 125 -7.90 -3.51 10.14
C ALA A 125 -7.66 -4.78 10.96
N VAL A 126 -7.38 -5.90 10.29
CA VAL A 126 -7.01 -7.16 10.96
C VAL A 126 -5.67 -7.03 11.70
N ALA A 127 -4.65 -6.42 11.09
CA ALA A 127 -3.35 -6.19 11.73
C ALA A 127 -3.46 -5.36 13.03
N CYS A 128 -4.37 -4.39 13.07
CA CYS A 128 -4.64 -3.62 14.29
C CYS A 128 -5.18 -4.52 15.41
N GLN A 129 -6.14 -5.38 15.10
CA GLN A 129 -6.69 -6.33 16.07
C GLN A 129 -5.64 -7.32 16.57
N GLU A 130 -4.80 -7.85 15.68
CA GLU A 130 -3.66 -8.69 16.05
C GLU A 130 -2.71 -7.96 17.02
N LEU A 131 -2.33 -6.73 16.71
CA LEU A 131 -1.43 -5.92 17.53
C LEU A 131 -2.01 -5.70 18.91
N LEU A 132 -3.28 -5.31 19.00
CA LEU A 132 -3.93 -5.06 20.29
C LEU A 132 -4.05 -6.34 21.12
N ALA A 133 -4.38 -7.49 20.49
CA ALA A 133 -4.44 -8.78 21.15
C ALA A 133 -3.06 -9.23 21.67
N GLN A 134 -2.01 -9.07 20.87
CA GLN A 134 -0.64 -9.40 21.25
C GLN A 134 -0.14 -8.51 22.39
N ALA A 135 -0.40 -7.21 22.34
CA ALA A 135 -0.06 -6.27 23.40
C ALA A 135 -0.76 -6.64 24.71
N ALA A 136 -2.06 -6.94 24.68
CA ALA A 136 -2.82 -7.37 25.84
C ALA A 136 -2.26 -8.68 26.43
N ALA A 137 -1.94 -9.67 25.61
CA ALA A 137 -1.34 -10.92 26.04
C ALA A 137 0.04 -10.72 26.69
N ALA A 138 0.81 -9.72 26.23
CA ALA A 138 2.09 -9.32 26.82
C ALA A 138 1.97 -8.42 28.07
N GLY A 139 0.76 -8.03 28.46
CA GLY A 139 0.51 -7.11 29.56
C GLY A 139 0.86 -5.65 29.23
N TRP A 140 0.96 -5.30 27.96
CA TRP A 140 1.28 -3.94 27.51
C TRP A 140 0.01 -3.15 27.22
N ARG A 141 0.06 -1.87 27.57
CA ARG A 141 -0.94 -0.89 27.16
C ARG A 141 -0.40 -0.11 25.95
N VAL A 142 -1.15 -0.05 24.89
CA VAL A 142 -0.85 0.77 23.72
C VAL A 142 -1.64 2.08 23.86
N ASP A 143 -0.96 3.22 23.87
CA ASP A 143 -1.59 4.53 23.88
C ASP A 143 -1.48 5.23 22.51
N HIS A 144 -0.41 4.94 21.74
CA HIS A 144 -0.15 5.55 20.45
C HIS A 144 0.37 4.53 19.45
N MET A 145 -0.09 4.65 18.20
CA MET A 145 0.46 3.94 17.04
C MET A 145 0.96 4.98 16.05
N ALA A 146 2.24 4.92 15.67
CA ALA A 146 2.81 5.79 14.65
C ALA A 146 3.16 5.00 13.39
N VAL A 147 2.75 5.52 12.23
CA VAL A 147 3.00 4.86 10.94
C VAL A 147 3.40 5.88 9.87
N ALA A 148 4.31 5.49 8.97
CA ALA A 148 4.55 6.25 7.76
C ALA A 148 3.33 6.18 6.83
N SER A 149 2.86 7.31 6.36
CA SER A 149 1.62 7.43 5.59
C SER A 149 1.85 8.18 4.27
N SER A 150 1.47 7.56 3.16
CA SER A 150 1.57 8.08 1.80
C SER A 150 0.29 7.77 1.02
N SER A 151 0.13 6.53 0.52
CA SER A 151 -1.08 6.11 -0.20
C SER A 151 -2.32 5.90 0.69
N GLY A 152 -2.19 5.89 2.01
CA GLY A 152 -3.26 5.94 2.99
C GLY A 152 -3.78 4.61 3.53
N GLY A 153 -3.71 3.53 2.78
CA GLY A 153 -4.38 2.29 3.15
C GLY A 153 -3.91 1.63 4.46
N THR A 154 -2.68 1.89 4.91
CA THR A 154 -2.20 1.43 6.21
C THR A 154 -2.90 2.18 7.34
N GLN A 155 -2.87 3.52 7.30
CA GLN A 155 -3.48 4.36 8.32
C GLN A 155 -5.00 4.20 8.37
N ALA A 156 -5.66 4.21 7.21
CA ALA A 156 -7.11 3.99 7.13
C ALA A 156 -7.52 2.63 7.69
N GLY A 157 -6.80 1.56 7.35
CA GLY A 157 -7.08 0.23 7.89
C GLY A 157 -6.87 0.15 9.41
N LEU A 158 -5.76 0.73 9.92
CA LEU A 158 -5.53 0.82 11.37
C LEU A 158 -6.67 1.59 12.07
N ALA A 159 -7.14 2.71 11.50
CA ALA A 159 -8.26 3.48 12.05
C ALA A 159 -9.54 2.65 12.16
N VAL A 160 -9.87 1.87 11.12
CA VAL A 160 -11.03 0.96 11.13
C VAL A 160 -10.86 -0.13 12.18
N GLY A 161 -9.69 -0.79 12.24
CA GLY A 161 -9.42 -1.84 13.22
C GLY A 161 -9.44 -1.33 14.66
N ALA A 162 -8.91 -0.14 14.90
CA ALA A 162 -8.91 0.53 16.20
C ALA A 162 -10.33 0.89 16.65
N TRP A 163 -11.10 1.50 15.76
CA TRP A 163 -12.52 1.80 16.04
C TRP A 163 -13.31 0.53 16.37
N ALA A 164 -13.19 -0.51 15.56
CA ALA A 164 -13.89 -1.78 15.77
C ALA A 164 -13.49 -2.48 17.07
N ALA A 165 -12.24 -2.30 17.52
CA ALA A 165 -11.73 -2.87 18.76
C ALA A 165 -12.01 -1.98 20.00
N GLY A 166 -12.63 -0.81 19.85
CA GLY A 166 -12.81 0.16 20.93
C GLY A 166 -11.49 0.70 21.50
N PHE A 167 -10.47 0.81 20.64
CA PHE A 167 -9.16 1.35 21.04
C PHE A 167 -9.26 2.82 21.40
N ALA A 168 -8.88 3.17 22.64
CA ALA A 168 -8.96 4.54 23.17
C ALA A 168 -7.71 5.39 22.89
N GLY A 169 -6.66 4.82 22.29
CA GLY A 169 -5.43 5.53 21.94
C GLY A 169 -5.51 6.28 20.62
N GLN A 170 -4.39 6.75 20.13
CA GLN A 170 -4.29 7.57 18.93
C GLN A 170 -3.45 6.89 17.84
N ILE A 171 -3.83 7.10 16.57
CA ILE A 171 -3.08 6.65 15.40
C ILE A 171 -2.51 7.88 14.70
N HIS A 172 -1.19 7.96 14.64
CA HIS A 172 -0.45 9.06 14.06
C HIS A 172 0.12 8.65 12.70
N GLY A 173 -0.38 9.25 11.61
CA GLY A 173 0.20 9.14 10.28
C GLY A 173 1.30 10.17 10.11
N ILE A 174 2.53 9.72 9.92
CA ILE A 174 3.63 10.59 9.53
C ILE A 174 3.63 10.66 8.01
N SER A 175 3.15 11.78 7.47
CA SER A 175 3.07 11.96 6.02
C SER A 175 4.46 12.11 5.42
N ILE A 176 4.66 11.43 4.29
CA ILE A 176 5.94 11.45 3.56
C ILE A 176 5.85 12.18 2.22
N ASP A 177 4.67 12.58 1.77
CA ASP A 177 4.47 13.16 0.43
C ASP A 177 3.23 14.08 0.30
N ARG A 178 2.42 14.25 1.35
CA ARG A 178 1.17 15.04 1.29
C ARG A 178 1.00 15.97 2.47
N ARG A 179 0.40 17.14 2.22
CA ARG A 179 -0.05 18.05 3.28
C ARG A 179 -1.25 17.44 4.03
N ALA A 180 -1.34 17.71 5.33
CA ALA A 180 -2.39 17.15 6.18
C ALA A 180 -3.79 17.52 5.68
N ASP A 181 -4.02 18.78 5.34
CA ASP A 181 -5.33 19.29 4.90
C ASP A 181 -5.85 18.59 3.63
N ASP A 182 -4.95 18.24 2.71
CA ASP A 182 -5.29 17.53 1.47
C ASP A 182 -5.43 16.01 1.69
N TYR A 183 -4.82 15.49 2.76
CA TYR A 183 -4.70 14.05 2.95
C TYR A 183 -5.77 13.48 3.89
N GLN A 184 -6.14 14.20 4.95
CA GLN A 184 -7.13 13.77 5.94
C GLN A 184 -8.49 13.40 5.31
N PRO A 185 -9.06 14.17 4.36
CA PRO A 185 -10.31 13.79 3.71
C PRO A 185 -10.22 12.46 2.96
N ALA A 186 -9.11 12.23 2.23
CA ALA A 186 -8.91 10.99 1.48
C ALA A 186 -8.74 9.77 2.41
N LEU A 187 -8.07 9.94 3.56
CA LEU A 187 -7.95 8.90 4.58
C LEU A 187 -9.30 8.55 5.20
N ALA A 188 -10.09 9.56 5.57
CA ALA A 188 -11.42 9.38 6.15
C ALA A 188 -12.37 8.66 5.19
N GLU A 189 -12.35 9.03 3.92
CA GLU A 189 -13.13 8.37 2.88
C GLU A 189 -12.73 6.91 2.73
N LEU A 190 -11.42 6.62 2.63
CA LEU A 190 -10.92 5.25 2.53
C LEU A 190 -11.27 4.41 3.76
N ALA A 191 -11.17 4.98 4.97
CA ALA A 191 -11.56 4.32 6.21
C ALA A 191 -13.07 4.02 6.23
N THR A 192 -13.91 4.98 5.82
CA THR A 192 -15.37 4.81 5.72
C THR A 192 -15.74 3.68 4.77
N GLN A 193 -15.15 3.67 3.57
CA GLN A 193 -15.38 2.60 2.58
C GLN A 193 -14.89 1.25 3.09
N THR A 194 -13.76 1.21 3.80
CA THR A 194 -13.21 -0.02 4.39
C THR A 194 -14.13 -0.58 5.48
N ALA A 195 -14.65 0.28 6.37
CA ALA A 195 -15.61 -0.13 7.40
C ALA A 195 -16.90 -0.70 6.78
N GLY A 196 -17.41 -0.05 5.73
CA GLY A 196 -18.56 -0.56 4.97
C GLY A 196 -18.30 -1.92 4.34
N LEU A 197 -17.14 -2.12 3.72
CA LEU A 197 -16.73 -3.41 3.13
C LEU A 197 -16.69 -4.53 4.19
N LEU A 198 -16.25 -4.23 5.40
CA LEU A 198 -16.14 -5.19 6.49
C LEU A 198 -17.48 -5.46 7.23
N GLY A 199 -18.58 -4.88 6.75
CA GLY A 199 -19.92 -5.08 7.33
C GLY A 199 -20.14 -4.34 8.65
N ALA A 200 -19.27 -3.42 9.01
CA ALA A 200 -19.36 -2.57 10.19
C ALA A 200 -19.37 -1.08 9.77
N PRO A 201 -20.47 -0.60 9.15
CA PRO A 201 -20.50 0.73 8.56
C PRO A 201 -20.31 1.82 9.62
N HIS A 202 -19.31 2.66 9.39
CA HIS A 202 -18.99 3.82 10.20
C HIS A 202 -18.46 4.93 9.28
N THR A 203 -18.88 6.16 9.52
CA THR A 203 -18.39 7.33 8.78
C THR A 203 -17.28 8.00 9.56
N PHE A 204 -16.07 7.87 9.07
CA PHE A 204 -14.91 8.59 9.61
C PHE A 204 -14.91 10.03 9.09
N ARG A 205 -14.52 10.96 9.95
CA ARG A 205 -14.37 12.38 9.59
C ARG A 205 -12.90 12.74 9.41
N PRO A 206 -12.56 13.71 8.57
CA PRO A 206 -11.18 14.15 8.37
C PRO A 206 -10.43 14.47 9.68
N GLU A 207 -11.11 15.10 10.65
CA GLU A 207 -10.54 15.50 11.94
C GLU A 207 -10.13 14.30 12.81
N GLU A 208 -10.66 13.11 12.55
CA GLU A 208 -10.28 11.88 13.25
C GLU A 208 -8.99 11.27 12.70
N MET A 209 -8.52 11.72 11.52
CA MET A 209 -7.31 11.27 10.89
C MET A 209 -6.13 12.15 11.29
N ILE A 210 -5.37 11.73 12.32
CA ILE A 210 -4.20 12.49 12.77
C ILE A 210 -3.07 12.33 11.75
N VAL A 211 -2.70 13.43 11.10
CA VAL A 211 -1.63 13.49 10.10
C VAL A 211 -0.59 14.53 10.51
N HIS A 212 0.67 14.12 10.57
CA HIS A 212 1.81 14.99 10.79
C HIS A 212 2.54 15.20 9.46
N ASP A 213 2.57 16.41 8.97
CA ASP A 213 3.21 16.80 7.71
C ASP A 213 4.43 17.73 7.88
N ALA A 214 4.87 17.93 9.11
CA ALA A 214 6.03 18.76 9.42
C ALA A 214 7.37 18.17 8.95
N TYR A 215 7.37 16.87 8.56
CA TYR A 215 8.56 16.12 8.15
C TYR A 215 8.62 15.94 6.63
N LEU A 216 7.84 16.70 5.86
CA LEU A 216 7.92 16.66 4.40
C LEU A 216 9.20 17.34 3.94
N GLY A 217 10.07 16.57 3.27
CA GLY A 217 11.32 17.05 2.69
C GLY A 217 11.21 17.28 1.19
N GLY A 218 12.28 16.89 0.47
CA GLY A 218 12.38 17.08 -0.99
C GLY A 218 11.52 16.17 -1.85
N GLY A 219 10.69 15.30 -1.24
CA GLY A 219 9.79 14.36 -1.91
C GLY A 219 10.04 12.90 -1.55
N TYR A 220 9.24 12.01 -2.12
CA TYR A 220 9.29 10.57 -1.83
C TYR A 220 10.68 9.96 -2.10
N GLY A 221 11.28 9.37 -1.07
CA GLY A 221 12.59 8.73 -1.15
C GLY A 221 13.79 9.70 -1.17
N VAL A 222 13.57 10.99 -0.93
CA VAL A 222 14.62 12.00 -0.81
C VAL A 222 14.85 12.31 0.66
N LEU A 223 16.02 11.94 1.19
CA LEU A 223 16.41 12.22 2.57
C LEU A 223 16.96 13.66 2.67
N GLY A 224 16.19 14.55 3.28
CA GLY A 224 16.58 15.93 3.55
C GLY A 224 17.14 16.14 4.96
N GLU A 225 17.29 17.40 5.36
CA GLU A 225 17.75 17.74 6.72
C GLU A 225 16.66 17.49 7.78
N ALA A 226 15.38 17.68 7.42
CA ALA A 226 14.26 17.48 8.34
C ALA A 226 14.01 16.00 8.68
N GLU A 227 14.48 15.08 7.84
CA GLU A 227 14.34 13.63 8.03
C GLU A 227 15.56 13.00 8.71
N ARG A 228 16.60 13.77 8.98
CA ARG A 228 17.83 13.35 9.70
C ARG A 228 17.74 13.65 11.18
#